data_813205b4a70398f281fdadff7aacdfe7
#
_entry.id   813205b4a70398f281fdadff7aacdfe7
#
_cell.length_a   1.000
_cell.length_b   1.000
_cell.length_c   1.000
_cell.angle_alpha   90.00
_cell.angle_beta   90.00
_cell.angle_gamma   90.00
#
_symmetry.space_group_name_H-M   'P 1'
#
loop_
_entity.id
_entity.type
_entity.pdbx_description
1 polymer ?
#
loop_
_entity_poly.entity_id
_entity_poly.type
_entity_poly.pdbx_seq_one_letter_code
_entity_poly.pdbx_strand_id
1 'polypeptide(L)'
;MSYAVQQIHDLRLVVFAEAGPMLKDENDVSLFIAPAFEHEAGMIVLPVNRLDATFFQLRSGIAGAVLQKFINYRLRVALLGDISPRLAQSCALQDFVREANRGEQVWFLPSLAELEQRLGA
;
A
#
# COMPACT_ATOMS: atom_id res chain seq x y z
N MET A 1 -3.20 15.30 8.99
CA MET A 1 -3.34 14.08 8.17
C MET A 1 -4.15 13.06 8.95
N SER A 2 -5.11 12.43 8.30
CA SER A 2 -5.99 11.49 8.98
C SER A 2 -5.51 10.06 8.79
N TYR A 3 -5.30 9.37 9.89
CA TYR A 3 -5.01 7.94 9.91
C TYR A 3 -5.47 7.37 11.25
N ALA A 4 -5.59 6.05 11.30
CA ALA A 4 -5.90 5.33 12.53
C ALA A 4 -4.83 4.26 12.76
N VAL A 5 -4.54 3.97 14.01
CA VAL A 5 -3.62 2.91 14.38
C VAL A 5 -4.43 1.70 14.81
N GLN A 6 -4.12 0.54 14.25
CA GLN A 6 -4.84 -0.71 14.53
C GLN A 6 -3.84 -1.80 14.85
N GLN A 7 -4.19 -2.67 15.79
CA GLN A 7 -3.36 -3.81 16.17
C GLN A 7 -4.07 -5.09 15.78
N ILE A 8 -3.38 -5.94 14.99
CA ILE A 8 -3.89 -7.27 14.63
C ILE A 8 -2.81 -8.26 15.01
N HIS A 9 -3.07 -9.05 16.03
CA HIS A 9 -2.06 -9.95 16.64
C HIS A 9 -0.81 -9.13 17.00
N ASP A 10 0.35 -9.53 16.53
CA ASP A 10 1.61 -8.82 16.83
C ASP A 10 1.92 -7.69 15.86
N LEU A 11 1.05 -7.45 14.87
CA LEU A 11 1.29 -6.46 13.83
C LEU A 11 0.51 -5.19 14.11
N ARG A 12 1.21 -4.07 14.16
CA ARG A 12 0.58 -2.75 14.27
C ARG A 12 0.53 -2.11 12.89
N LEU A 13 -0.66 -1.60 12.55
CA LEU A 13 -0.92 -0.99 11.25
C LEU A 13 -1.24 0.47 11.41
N VAL A 14 -0.79 1.29 10.45
CA VAL A 14 -1.28 2.66 10.27
C VAL A 14 -2.19 2.64 9.04
N VAL A 15 -3.47 2.91 9.27
CA VAL A 15 -4.49 2.87 8.22
C VAL A 15 -4.83 4.31 7.83
N PHE A 16 -4.45 4.71 6.63
CA PHE A 16 -4.68 6.07 6.15
C PHE A 16 -6.10 6.23 5.61
N ALA A 17 -6.67 7.43 5.85
CA ALA A 17 -7.98 7.78 5.34
C ALA A 17 -7.96 7.92 3.82
N GLU A 18 -9.13 7.87 3.19
CA GLU A 18 -9.24 7.99 1.73
C GLU A 18 -8.89 9.39 1.24
N ALA A 19 -9.12 10.42 2.03
CA ALA A 19 -8.79 11.79 1.69
C ALA A 19 -7.46 12.21 2.31
N GLY A 20 -6.65 12.93 1.55
CA GLY A 20 -5.38 13.45 2.02
C GLY A 20 -4.36 13.57 0.89
N PRO A 21 -3.11 13.89 1.23
CA PRO A 21 -2.06 14.03 0.22
C PRO A 21 -1.90 12.78 -0.64
N MET A 22 -1.68 12.99 -1.92
CA MET A 22 -1.46 11.91 -2.87
C MET A 22 -0.02 11.41 -2.80
N LEU A 23 0.15 10.12 -3.02
CA LEU A 23 1.46 9.51 -3.19
C LEU A 23 1.78 9.51 -4.69
N LYS A 24 2.61 10.46 -5.12
CA LYS A 24 2.91 10.67 -6.54
C LYS A 24 4.22 10.02 -6.96
N ASP A 25 5.22 10.05 -6.09
CA ASP A 25 6.52 9.45 -6.36
C ASP A 25 7.21 9.13 -5.04
N GLU A 26 8.47 8.64 -5.12
CA GLU A 26 9.19 8.21 -3.93
C GLU A 26 9.49 9.35 -2.95
N ASN A 27 9.45 10.61 -3.39
CA ASN A 27 9.67 11.74 -2.49
C ASN A 27 8.52 11.93 -1.51
N ASP A 28 7.32 11.49 -1.86
CA ASP A 28 6.15 11.58 -1.00
C ASP A 28 6.09 10.48 0.05
N VAL A 29 6.92 9.44 -0.07
CA VAL A 29 6.89 8.27 0.81
C VAL A 29 7.11 8.66 2.27
N SER A 30 7.96 9.66 2.52
CA SER A 30 8.25 10.10 3.89
C SER A 30 7.01 10.58 4.65
N LEU A 31 6.01 11.13 3.95
CA LEU A 31 4.75 11.55 4.56
C LEU A 31 4.00 10.37 5.19
N PHE A 32 4.16 9.19 4.62
CA PHE A 32 3.47 7.99 5.06
C PHE A 32 4.33 7.15 6.01
N ILE A 33 5.65 7.26 5.91
CA ILE A 33 6.57 6.57 6.80
C ILE A 33 6.57 7.18 8.20
N ALA A 34 6.50 8.51 8.30
CA ALA A 34 6.61 9.20 9.58
C ALA A 34 5.59 8.70 10.63
N PRO A 35 4.29 8.59 10.30
CA PRO A 35 3.34 8.03 11.27
C PRO A 35 3.65 6.60 11.68
N ALA A 36 4.15 5.79 10.75
CA ALA A 36 4.50 4.40 11.05
C ALA A 36 5.64 4.32 12.06
N PHE A 37 6.65 5.16 11.91
CA PHE A 37 7.76 5.22 12.87
C PHE A 37 7.29 5.77 14.22
N GLU A 38 6.46 6.80 14.20
CA GLU A 38 5.94 7.40 15.44
C GLU A 38 5.19 6.37 16.28
N HIS A 39 4.44 5.49 15.65
CA HIS A 39 3.62 4.48 16.33
C HIS A 39 4.26 3.09 16.33
N GLU A 40 5.48 2.96 15.87
CA GLU A 40 6.20 1.69 15.79
C GLU A 40 5.40 0.63 15.02
N ALA A 41 4.79 1.05 13.91
CA ALA A 41 3.99 0.15 13.09
C ALA A 41 4.86 -0.65 12.13
N GLY A 42 4.40 -1.84 11.79
CA GLY A 42 5.06 -2.71 10.82
C GLY A 42 4.39 -2.74 9.46
N MET A 43 3.21 -2.13 9.33
CA MET A 43 2.46 -2.11 8.08
C MET A 43 1.78 -0.77 7.88
N ILE A 44 1.79 -0.32 6.62
CA ILE A 44 1.04 0.85 6.18
C ILE A 44 -0.11 0.38 5.31
N VAL A 45 -1.30 0.89 5.54
CA VAL A 45 -2.49 0.57 4.77
C VAL A 45 -2.96 1.84 4.06
N LEU A 46 -2.94 1.80 2.72
CA LEU A 46 -3.27 2.95 1.87
C LEU A 46 -4.44 2.64 0.97
N PRO A 47 -5.46 3.50 0.96
CA PRO A 47 -6.49 3.40 -0.09
C PRO A 47 -5.86 3.68 -1.45
N VAL A 48 -6.28 2.94 -2.48
CA VAL A 48 -5.70 3.10 -3.82
C VAL A 48 -5.96 4.49 -4.41
N ASN A 49 -6.99 5.19 -3.94
CA ASN A 49 -7.27 6.56 -4.41
C ASN A 49 -6.28 7.60 -3.88
N ARG A 50 -5.39 7.21 -2.96
CA ARG A 50 -4.27 8.05 -2.53
C ARG A 50 -3.05 7.90 -3.43
N LEU A 51 -3.09 6.97 -4.38
CA LEU A 51 -2.01 6.73 -5.33
C LEU A 51 -2.27 7.52 -6.61
N ASP A 52 -1.26 8.22 -7.10
CA ASP A 52 -1.35 8.92 -8.38
C ASP A 52 -1.49 7.90 -9.52
N ALA A 53 -2.12 8.32 -10.63
CA ALA A 53 -2.33 7.44 -11.77
C ALA A 53 -1.04 6.83 -12.32
N THR A 54 0.06 7.57 -12.23
CA THR A 54 1.37 7.11 -12.71
C THR A 54 1.89 5.90 -11.95
N PHE A 55 1.43 5.68 -10.70
CA PHE A 55 1.79 4.49 -9.94
C PHE A 55 1.42 3.22 -10.71
N PHE A 56 0.26 3.24 -11.36
CA PHE A 56 -0.25 2.06 -12.09
C PHE A 56 0.34 1.91 -13.49
N GLN A 57 1.13 2.88 -13.94
CA GLN A 57 1.86 2.80 -15.20
C GLN A 57 3.24 2.24 -14.91
N LEU A 58 3.39 0.93 -15.01
CA LEU A 58 4.61 0.26 -14.57
C LEU A 58 5.88 0.76 -15.26
N ARG A 59 5.77 1.18 -16.52
CA ARG A 59 6.94 1.69 -17.22
C ARG A 59 7.44 3.02 -16.67
N SER A 60 6.66 3.70 -15.84
CA SER A 60 7.12 4.92 -15.16
C SER A 60 8.18 4.63 -14.11
N GLY A 61 8.23 3.40 -13.59
CA GLY A 61 9.13 3.01 -12.52
C GLY A 61 8.70 3.47 -11.13
N ILE A 62 7.60 4.22 -11.04
CA ILE A 62 7.16 4.83 -9.78
C ILE A 62 6.70 3.77 -8.76
N ALA A 63 5.91 2.79 -9.20
CA ALA A 63 5.46 1.74 -8.28
C ALA A 63 6.66 1.00 -7.66
N GLY A 64 7.62 0.62 -8.50
CA GLY A 64 8.80 -0.07 -8.01
C GLY A 64 9.60 0.78 -7.03
N ALA A 65 9.84 2.04 -7.34
CA ALA A 65 10.61 2.94 -6.49
C ALA A 65 9.90 3.19 -5.15
N VAL A 66 8.59 3.46 -5.19
CA VAL A 66 7.79 3.72 -4.00
C VAL A 66 7.75 2.50 -3.08
N LEU A 67 7.42 1.34 -3.63
CA LEU A 67 7.29 0.11 -2.85
C LEU A 67 8.63 -0.34 -2.29
N GLN A 68 9.70 -0.21 -3.08
CA GLN A 68 11.04 -0.55 -2.61
C GLN A 68 11.44 0.33 -1.42
N LYS A 69 11.06 1.61 -1.44
CA LYS A 69 11.39 2.51 -0.35
C LYS A 69 10.69 2.09 0.95
N PHE A 70 9.41 1.71 0.90
CA PHE A 70 8.74 1.16 2.07
C PHE A 70 9.44 -0.10 2.58
N ILE A 71 9.80 -1.00 1.67
CA ILE A 71 10.49 -2.24 2.05
C ILE A 71 11.84 -1.95 2.70
N ASN A 72 12.58 -0.96 2.19
CA ASN A 72 13.87 -0.56 2.77
C ASN A 72 13.72 -0.08 4.21
N TYR A 73 12.58 0.52 4.55
CA TYR A 73 12.28 0.93 5.92
C TYR A 73 11.60 -0.18 6.72
N ARG A 74 11.58 -1.41 6.19
CA ARG A 74 11.00 -2.59 6.84
C ARG A 74 9.52 -2.43 7.12
N LEU A 75 8.81 -1.78 6.22
CA LEU A 75 7.37 -1.58 6.30
C LEU A 75 6.68 -2.42 5.24
N ARG A 76 5.70 -3.19 5.68
CA ARG A 76 4.78 -3.88 4.78
C ARG A 76 3.74 -2.88 4.31
N VAL A 77 3.17 -3.11 3.13
CA VAL A 77 2.20 -2.19 2.54
C VAL A 77 0.99 -2.98 2.07
N ALA A 78 -0.19 -2.52 2.44
CA ALA A 78 -1.45 -3.03 1.89
C ALA A 78 -2.14 -1.89 1.15
N LEU A 79 -2.47 -2.12 -0.11
CA LEU A 79 -3.14 -1.15 -0.97
C LEU A 79 -4.57 -1.63 -1.16
N LEU A 80 -5.53 -0.84 -0.67
CA LEU A 80 -6.93 -1.26 -0.60
C LEU A 80 -7.79 -0.51 -1.59
N GLY A 81 -8.61 -1.25 -2.32
CA GLY A 81 -9.59 -0.69 -3.22
C GLY A 81 -9.75 -1.52 -4.48
N ASP A 82 -10.69 -1.08 -5.33
CA ASP A 82 -10.97 -1.76 -6.58
C ASP A 82 -10.05 -1.24 -7.68
N ILE A 83 -9.11 -2.07 -8.12
CA ILE A 83 -8.21 -1.75 -9.22
C ILE A 83 -8.58 -2.49 -10.52
N SER A 84 -9.77 -3.10 -10.57
CA SER A 84 -10.21 -3.86 -11.73
C SER A 84 -10.12 -3.10 -13.04
N PRO A 85 -10.54 -1.81 -13.11
CA PRO A 85 -10.43 -1.06 -14.36
C PRO A 85 -8.98 -0.93 -14.86
N ARG A 86 -8.03 -0.83 -13.93
CA ARG A 86 -6.63 -0.71 -14.31
C ARG A 86 -6.03 -2.05 -14.72
N LEU A 87 -6.44 -3.12 -14.05
CA LEU A 87 -6.00 -4.47 -14.41
C LEU A 87 -6.50 -4.86 -15.80
N ALA A 88 -7.71 -4.44 -16.15
CA ALA A 88 -8.29 -4.75 -17.45
C ALA A 88 -7.48 -4.17 -18.61
N GLN A 89 -6.68 -3.12 -18.35
CA GLN A 89 -5.92 -2.42 -19.38
C GLN A 89 -4.47 -2.86 -19.49
N SER A 90 -3.98 -3.69 -18.56
CA SER A 90 -2.55 -4.01 -18.52
C SER A 90 -2.28 -5.41 -17.99
N CYS A 91 -1.79 -6.27 -18.87
CA CYS A 91 -1.33 -7.60 -18.48
C CYS A 91 -0.12 -7.51 -17.55
N ALA A 92 0.76 -6.55 -17.79
CA ALA A 92 1.93 -6.35 -16.93
C ALA A 92 1.51 -6.02 -15.51
N LEU A 93 0.49 -5.17 -15.35
CA LEU A 93 -0.02 -4.84 -14.04
C LEU A 93 -0.68 -6.05 -13.36
N GLN A 94 -1.41 -6.86 -14.12
CA GLN A 94 -1.98 -8.11 -13.59
C GLN A 94 -0.90 -9.01 -13.00
N ASP A 95 0.19 -9.19 -13.74
CA ASP A 95 1.30 -10.02 -13.29
C ASP A 95 1.97 -9.43 -12.05
N PHE A 96 2.18 -8.13 -12.05
CA PHE A 96 2.80 -7.42 -10.92
C PHE A 96 1.98 -7.62 -9.65
N VAL A 97 0.67 -7.41 -9.72
CA VAL A 97 -0.24 -7.56 -8.58
C VAL A 97 -0.28 -9.01 -8.10
N ARG A 98 -0.33 -9.96 -9.03
CA ARG A 98 -0.36 -11.38 -8.68
C ARG A 98 0.91 -11.78 -7.93
N GLU A 99 2.07 -11.35 -8.40
CA GLU A 99 3.34 -11.66 -7.74
C GLU A 99 3.43 -10.98 -6.36
N ALA A 100 3.00 -9.73 -6.26
CA ALA A 100 3.00 -9.03 -4.99
C ALA A 100 2.13 -9.76 -3.97
N ASN A 101 0.95 -10.21 -4.37
CA ASN A 101 0.00 -10.88 -3.49
C ASN A 101 0.46 -12.25 -3.02
N ARG A 102 1.40 -12.88 -3.71
CA ARG A 102 1.99 -14.14 -3.27
C ARG A 102 2.98 -13.97 -2.12
N GLY A 103 3.59 -12.78 -2.03
CA GLY A 103 4.58 -12.49 -1.01
C GLY A 103 3.97 -11.98 0.27
N GLU A 104 4.84 -11.43 1.12
CA GLU A 104 4.45 -10.91 2.43
C GLU A 104 4.65 -9.40 2.55
N GLN A 105 5.25 -8.76 1.53
CA GLN A 105 5.66 -7.36 1.64
C GLN A 105 4.61 -6.37 1.15
N VAL A 106 3.95 -6.69 0.04
CA VAL A 106 2.99 -5.79 -0.61
C VAL A 106 1.77 -6.59 -1.01
N TRP A 107 0.60 -6.14 -0.57
CA TRP A 107 -0.66 -6.77 -0.94
C TRP A 107 -1.60 -5.75 -1.57
N PHE A 108 -2.33 -6.18 -2.61
CA PHE A 108 -3.42 -5.43 -3.22
C PHE A 108 -4.71 -6.17 -2.89
N LEU A 109 -5.54 -5.58 -2.05
CA LEU A 109 -6.76 -6.23 -1.56
C LEU A 109 -7.95 -5.29 -1.73
N PRO A 110 -9.17 -5.84 -1.87
CA PRO A 110 -10.35 -5.00 -2.11
C PRO A 110 -10.73 -4.11 -0.94
N SER A 111 -10.50 -4.56 0.30
CA SER A 111 -11.02 -3.86 1.47
C SER A 111 -10.22 -4.17 2.72
N LEU A 112 -10.46 -3.38 3.76
CA LEU A 112 -9.86 -3.63 5.06
C LEU A 112 -10.29 -4.98 5.64
N ALA A 113 -11.54 -5.38 5.42
CA ALA A 113 -12.03 -6.68 5.89
C ALA A 113 -11.23 -7.82 5.29
N GLU A 114 -10.91 -7.75 4.00
CA GLU A 114 -10.09 -8.75 3.33
C GLU A 114 -8.66 -8.78 3.92
N LEU A 115 -8.11 -7.61 4.23
CA LEU A 115 -6.80 -7.53 4.86
C LEU A 115 -6.81 -8.17 6.23
N GLU A 116 -7.83 -7.88 7.04
CA GLU A 116 -7.97 -8.46 8.37
C GLU A 116 -8.05 -9.98 8.31
N GLN A 117 -8.82 -10.51 7.36
CA GLN A 117 -8.92 -11.95 7.16
C GLN A 117 -7.57 -12.55 6.80
N ARG A 118 -6.84 -11.90 5.91
CA ARG A 118 -5.54 -12.39 5.47
C ARG A 118 -4.51 -12.39 6.59
N LEU A 119 -4.62 -11.44 7.50
CA LEU A 119 -3.75 -11.37 8.68
C LEU A 119 -4.19 -12.32 9.80
N GLY A 120 -5.30 -13.01 9.62
CA GLY A 120 -5.77 -14.01 10.59
C GLY A 120 -6.63 -13.44 11.71
N ALA A 121 -7.18 -12.25 11.51
CA ALA A 121 -8.04 -11.63 12.51
C ALA A 121 -9.45 -12.20 12.50
#